data_f93af07f9ea82df94767753b06c87261
#
_entry.id   f93af07f9ea82df94767753b06c87261
#
_cell.length_a   1.000
_cell.length_b   1.000
_cell.length_c   1.000
_cell.angle_alpha   90.00
_cell.angle_beta   90.00
_cell.angle_gamma   90.00
#
_symmetry.space_group_name_H-M   'P 1'
#
loop_
_entity.id
_entity.type
_entity.pdbx_description
1 polymer ?
#
loop_
_entity_poly.entity_id
_entity_poly.type
_entity_poly.pdbx_seq_one_letter_code
_entity_poly.pdbx_strand_id
1 'polypeptide(L)' 'AAPAKTLAYPDARAEFEREYLRRLLEAAGGNISEAARLSGIPRQNLYVRMKRWGVVTE' A
#
# COMPACT_ATOMS: atom_id res chain seq x y z
N ALA A 1 -13.21 3.27 -10.84
CA ALA A 1 -14.09 2.15 -10.55
C ALA A 1 -13.30 0.85 -10.53
N ALA A 2 -13.68 -0.05 -9.67
CA ALA A 2 -13.01 -1.32 -9.58
C ALA A 2 -13.30 -2.14 -10.82
N PRO A 3 -12.28 -2.76 -11.39
CA PRO A 3 -12.50 -3.60 -12.55
C PRO A 3 -13.31 -4.83 -12.18
N ALA A 4 -14.24 -5.18 -13.05
CA ALA A 4 -15.09 -6.34 -12.81
C ALA A 4 -14.28 -7.62 -12.73
N LYS A 5 -13.11 -7.64 -13.34
CA LYS A 5 -12.27 -8.83 -13.35
C LYS A 5 -11.71 -9.20 -11.98
N THR A 6 -11.77 -8.29 -11.03
CA THR A 6 -11.24 -8.54 -9.70
C THR A 6 -12.37 -8.69 -8.69
N LEU A 7 -13.21 -9.68 -8.91
CA LEU A 7 -14.34 -9.91 -8.01
C LEU A 7 -13.98 -10.82 -6.84
N ALA A 8 -12.94 -11.63 -6.96
CA ALA A 8 -12.50 -12.46 -5.84
C ALA A 8 -11.95 -11.55 -4.75
N TYR A 9 -12.43 -11.74 -3.55
CA TYR A 9 -12.05 -10.86 -2.45
C TYR A 9 -10.53 -10.75 -2.25
N PRO A 10 -9.77 -11.85 -2.24
CA PRO A 10 -8.32 -11.72 -2.05
C PRO A 10 -7.65 -10.91 -3.14
N ASP A 11 -8.11 -11.07 -4.37
CA ASP A 11 -7.53 -10.32 -5.49
C ASP A 11 -7.90 -8.85 -5.42
N ALA A 12 -9.14 -8.57 -5.10
CA ALA A 12 -9.59 -7.18 -4.96
C ALA A 12 -8.86 -6.49 -3.83
N ARG A 13 -8.65 -7.20 -2.73
CA ARG A 13 -7.92 -6.64 -1.60
C ARG A 13 -6.48 -6.36 -1.97
N ALA A 14 -5.85 -7.27 -2.70
CA ALA A 14 -4.46 -7.08 -3.09
C ALA A 14 -4.31 -5.86 -3.99
N GLU A 15 -5.23 -5.67 -4.92
CA GLU A 15 -5.20 -4.51 -5.79
C GLU A 15 -5.38 -3.22 -5.00
N PHE A 16 -6.32 -3.22 -4.08
CA PHE A 16 -6.55 -2.04 -3.24
C PHE A 16 -5.32 -1.72 -2.41
N GLU A 17 -4.72 -2.73 -1.77
CA GLU A 17 -3.58 -2.51 -0.91
C GLU A 17 -2.39 -1.97 -1.69
N ARG A 18 -2.12 -2.52 -2.87
CA ARG A 18 -1.01 -2.04 -3.68
C ARG A 18 -1.20 -0.59 -4.09
N GLU A 19 -2.39 -0.27 -4.53
CA GLU A 19 -2.69 1.09 -4.95
C GLU A 19 -2.63 2.07 -3.78
N TYR A 20 -3.18 1.66 -2.66
CA TYR A 20 -3.14 2.49 -1.45
C TYR A 20 -1.72 2.77 -1.02
N LEU A 21 -0.89 1.73 -0.96
CA LEU A 21 0.50 1.89 -0.53
C LEU A 21 1.27 2.76 -1.49
N ARG A 22 1.03 2.61 -2.78
CA ARG A 22 1.71 3.43 -3.77
C ARG A 22 1.37 4.90 -3.59
N ARG A 23 0.09 5.20 -3.42
CA ARG A 23 -0.34 6.58 -3.19
C ARG A 23 0.19 7.13 -1.90
N LEU A 24 0.22 6.29 -0.88
CA LEU A 24 0.73 6.70 0.42
C LEU A 24 2.21 7.07 0.33
N LEU A 25 2.99 6.24 -0.33
CA LEU A 25 4.41 6.51 -0.48
C LEU A 25 4.66 7.74 -1.33
N GLU A 26 3.84 7.93 -2.35
CA GLU A 26 3.94 9.11 -3.18
C GLU A 26 3.69 10.39 -2.38
N ALA A 27 2.65 10.36 -1.57
CA ALA A 27 2.32 11.50 -0.72
C ALA A 27 3.42 11.77 0.30
N ALA A 28 4.10 10.73 0.73
CA ALA A 28 5.18 10.85 1.71
C ALA A 28 6.53 11.13 1.08
N GLY A 29 6.58 11.24 -0.24
CA GLY A 29 7.84 11.48 -0.93
C GLY A 29 8.82 10.34 -0.80
N GLY A 30 8.34 9.13 -0.64
CA GLY A 30 9.17 7.95 -0.46
C GLY A 30 9.69 7.77 0.95
N ASN A 31 9.27 8.62 1.88
CA ASN A 31 9.74 8.56 3.26
C ASN A 31 8.82 7.65 4.07
N ILE A 32 9.36 6.53 4.55
CA ILE A 32 8.56 5.55 5.28
C ILE A 32 8.03 6.11 6.60
N SER A 33 8.85 6.89 7.29
CA SER A 33 8.42 7.48 8.56
C SER A 33 7.24 8.41 8.35
N GLU A 34 7.28 9.20 7.28
CA GLU A 34 6.18 10.09 6.95
C GLU A 34 4.94 9.31 6.52
N ALA A 35 5.15 8.23 5.76
CA ALA A 35 4.04 7.38 5.35
C ALA A 35 3.36 6.76 6.57
N ALA A 36 4.15 6.34 7.56
CA ALA A 36 3.59 5.80 8.79
C ALA A 36 2.77 6.85 9.52
N ARG A 37 3.27 8.07 9.56
CA ARG A 37 2.55 9.16 10.21
C ARG A 37 1.24 9.46 9.51
N LEU A 38 1.26 9.52 8.19
CA LEU A 38 0.07 9.86 7.41
C LEU A 38 -0.99 8.78 7.50
N SER A 39 -0.57 7.53 7.49
CA SER A 39 -1.52 6.41 7.44
C SER A 39 -1.97 5.93 8.80
N GLY A 40 -1.18 6.21 9.82
CA GLY A 40 -1.45 5.65 11.14
C GLY A 40 -1.00 4.21 11.27
N ILE A 41 -0.33 3.68 10.27
CA ILE A 41 0.18 2.31 10.29
C ILE A 41 1.62 2.34 10.82
N PRO A 42 1.94 1.53 11.84
CA PRO A 42 3.31 1.50 12.34
C PRO A 42 4.30 1.17 11.23
N ARG A 43 5.48 1.78 11.32
CA ARG A 43 6.49 1.63 10.27
C ARG A 43 6.82 0.17 9.96
N GLN A 44 6.95 -0.64 11.00
CA GLN A 44 7.23 -2.06 10.82
C GLN A 44 6.15 -2.75 10.00
N ASN A 45 4.90 -2.41 10.28
CA ASN A 45 3.77 -3.00 9.56
C ASN A 45 3.75 -2.55 8.11
N LEU A 46 4.18 -1.32 7.86
CA LEU A 46 4.27 -0.82 6.49
C LEU A 46 5.27 -1.64 5.68
N TYR A 47 6.43 -1.93 6.26
CA TYR A 47 7.43 -2.74 5.58
C TYR A 47 6.88 -4.13 5.23
N VAL A 48 6.16 -4.73 6.19
CA VAL A 48 5.58 -6.05 5.96
C VAL A 48 4.57 -5.99 4.83
N ARG A 49 3.71 -4.99 4.83
CA ARG A 49 2.69 -4.86 3.79
C ARG A 49 3.32 -4.59 2.44
N MET A 50 4.33 -3.73 2.39
CA MET A 50 5.00 -3.43 1.14
C MET A 50 5.65 -4.67 0.56
N LYS A 51 6.31 -5.46 1.39
CA LYS A 51 6.94 -6.68 0.93
C LYS A 51 5.90 -7.67 0.43
N ARG A 52 4.80 -7.78 1.17
CA ARG A 52 3.74 -8.72 0.82
C ARG A 52 3.13 -8.40 -0.55
N TRP A 53 2.93 -7.12 -0.83
CA TRP A 53 2.24 -6.70 -2.05
C TRP A 53 3.18 -6.27 -3.16
N GLY A 54 4.48 -6.39 -2.95
CA GLY A 54 5.46 -6.06 -3.96
C GLY A 54 5.61 -4.58 -4.22
N VAL A 55 5.27 -3.75 -3.26
CA VAL A 55 5.45 -2.31 -3.37
C VAL A 55 6.80 -1.95 -2.78
N VAL A 56 7.57 -1.16 -3.52
CA VAL A 56 8.89 -0.77 -3.06
C VAL A 56 9.02 0.74 -3.08
N THR A 57 9.86 1.25 -2.18
CA THR A 57 10.21 2.67 -2.19
C THR A 57 11.44 2.88 -3.06
N GLU A 58 11.44 3.97 -3.74
CA GLU A 58 12.59 4.35 -4.54
C GLU A 58 13.48 5.31 -3.78
#